data_8957911f305e2ba19263cf4ced2a4fad
#
_entry.id   8957911f305e2ba19263cf4ced2a4fad
#
_cell.length_a   1.000
_cell.length_b   1.000
_cell.length_c   1.000
_cell.angle_alpha   90.00
_cell.angle_beta   90.00
_cell.angle_gamma   90.00
#
_symmetry.space_group_name_H-M   'P 1'
#
loop_
_entity.id
_entity.type
_entity.pdbx_description
1 polymer ?
#
loop_
_entity_poly.entity_id
_entity_poly.type
_entity_poly.pdbx_seq_one_letter_code
_entity_poly.pdbx_strand_id
1 'polypeptide(L)'
;MNNFDEEINKIKIFIPSFLEGLSTVWAMIKVYLREHNISQLDEIQLLSVVDELTTNAVEHAYSDSQGEIEVVLNYYNNTIFLTVEDFGRGFDESLDSKEDGGFGLSIARKLVDVFEIEKKSKGTIIKVEKKIKEAV
;
A
#
# COMPACT_ATOMS: atom_id res chain seq x y z
N MET A 1 -23.75 6.31 -4.91
CA MET A 1 -22.57 7.01 -4.67
C MET A 1 -21.93 7.55 -5.93
N ASN A 2 -21.30 8.66 -5.82
CA ASN A 2 -20.82 9.36 -6.99
C ASN A 2 -19.35 9.03 -7.24
N ASN A 3 -19.05 8.41 -8.36
CA ASN A 3 -17.66 8.10 -8.69
C ASN A 3 -16.78 9.34 -8.77
N PHE A 4 -17.40 10.49 -9.01
CA PHE A 4 -16.68 11.74 -9.09
C PHE A 4 -15.98 12.07 -7.77
N ASP A 5 -16.64 11.81 -6.64
CA ASP A 5 -16.06 12.07 -5.35
C ASP A 5 -14.87 11.15 -5.09
N GLU A 6 -14.94 9.92 -5.57
CA GLU A 6 -13.82 9.01 -5.45
C GLU A 6 -12.62 9.53 -6.23
N GLU A 7 -12.84 10.07 -7.41
CA GLU A 7 -11.73 10.56 -8.22
C GLU A 7 -11.05 11.77 -7.61
N ILE A 8 -11.81 12.65 -6.96
CA ILE A 8 -11.24 13.86 -6.40
C ILE A 8 -10.20 13.56 -5.33
N ASN A 9 -10.42 12.52 -4.54
CA ASN A 9 -9.54 12.21 -3.44
C ASN A 9 -8.45 11.21 -3.79
N LYS A 10 -8.42 10.72 -5.01
CA LYS A 10 -7.49 9.66 -5.39
C LYS A 10 -6.16 10.23 -5.82
N ILE A 11 -5.08 9.66 -5.32
CA ILE A 11 -3.75 9.95 -5.86
C ILE A 11 -3.12 8.65 -6.33
N LYS A 12 -2.29 8.77 -7.35
CA LYS A 12 -1.63 7.63 -7.95
C LYS A 12 -0.17 7.99 -8.11
N ILE A 13 0.71 7.14 -7.60
CA ILE A 13 2.15 7.38 -7.63
C ILE A 13 2.83 6.21 -8.31
N PHE A 14 3.66 6.50 -9.30
CA PHE A 14 4.50 5.48 -9.93
C PHE A 14 5.91 5.68 -9.42
N ILE A 15 6.51 4.63 -8.92
CA ILE A 15 7.88 4.70 -8.41
C ILE A 15 8.71 3.59 -9.02
N PRO A 16 10.00 3.84 -9.26
CA PRO A 16 10.87 2.75 -9.71
C PRO A 16 11.12 1.80 -8.55
N SER A 17 11.52 0.58 -8.86
CA SER A 17 11.66 -0.47 -7.86
C SER A 17 12.98 -0.37 -7.11
N PHE A 18 13.27 0.78 -6.53
CA PHE A 18 14.46 1.00 -5.73
C PHE A 18 14.06 1.38 -4.32
N LEU A 19 14.77 0.86 -3.33
CA LEU A 19 14.48 1.20 -1.94
C LEU A 19 14.72 2.68 -1.65
N GLU A 20 15.64 3.29 -2.36
CA GLU A 20 16.00 4.68 -2.10
C GLU A 20 14.86 5.67 -2.32
N GLY A 21 13.89 5.32 -3.15
CA GLY A 21 12.79 6.22 -3.43
C GLY A 21 11.64 6.14 -2.45
N LEU A 22 11.68 5.17 -1.55
CA LEU A 22 10.52 4.93 -0.69
C LEU A 22 10.28 6.01 0.35
N SER A 23 11.35 6.66 0.80
CA SER A 23 11.18 7.74 1.79
C SER A 23 10.39 8.91 1.21
N THR A 24 10.56 9.19 -0.08
CA THR A 24 9.79 10.23 -0.73
C THR A 24 8.32 9.84 -0.82
N VAL A 25 8.06 8.59 -1.14
CA VAL A 25 6.68 8.10 -1.19
C VAL A 25 6.03 8.22 0.18
N TRP A 26 6.76 7.87 1.24
CA TRP A 26 6.22 8.00 2.59
C TRP A 26 5.86 9.44 2.91
N ALA A 27 6.73 10.38 2.54
CA ALA A 27 6.46 11.79 2.81
C ALA A 27 5.20 12.26 2.09
N MET A 28 5.03 11.83 0.84
CA MET A 28 3.84 12.20 0.08
C MET A 28 2.58 11.61 0.70
N ILE A 29 2.64 10.35 1.09
CA ILE A 29 1.49 9.69 1.70
C ILE A 29 1.16 10.34 3.05
N LYS A 30 2.17 10.69 3.82
CA LYS A 30 1.96 11.33 5.11
C LYS A 30 1.23 12.66 4.94
N VAL A 31 1.60 13.45 3.95
CA VAL A 31 0.91 14.70 3.66
C VAL A 31 -0.54 14.42 3.27
N TYR A 32 -0.75 13.43 2.41
CA TYR A 32 -2.09 13.07 1.99
C TYR A 32 -2.97 12.72 3.20
N LEU A 33 -2.45 11.88 4.09
CA LEU A 33 -3.22 11.46 5.25
C LEU A 33 -3.56 12.65 6.16
N ARG A 34 -2.62 13.55 6.34
CA ARG A 34 -2.85 14.73 7.18
C ARG A 34 -3.87 15.67 6.58
N GLU A 35 -3.95 15.74 5.27
CA GLU A 35 -4.95 16.57 4.63
C GLU A 35 -6.36 16.06 4.86
N HIS A 36 -6.50 14.81 5.19
CA HIS A 36 -7.82 14.22 5.46
C HIS A 36 -8.11 14.11 6.95
N ASN A 37 -7.32 14.77 7.78
CA ASN A 37 -7.57 14.87 9.23
C ASN A 37 -7.67 13.49 9.88
N ILE A 38 -6.73 12.64 9.56
CA ILE A 38 -6.70 11.27 10.07
C ILE A 38 -5.98 11.26 11.42
N SER A 39 -6.45 10.44 12.36
CA SER A 39 -5.85 10.36 13.68
C SER A 39 -4.38 9.95 13.57
N GLN A 40 -3.59 10.37 14.56
CA GLN A 40 -2.16 10.07 14.55
C GLN A 40 -1.90 8.57 14.59
N LEU A 41 -2.70 7.83 15.33
CA LEU A 41 -2.54 6.39 15.38
C LEU A 41 -2.81 5.75 14.02
N ASP A 42 -3.88 6.14 13.36
CA ASP A 42 -4.19 5.60 12.04
C ASP A 42 -3.12 5.98 11.04
N GLU A 43 -2.58 7.20 11.14
CA GLU A 43 -1.50 7.61 10.25
C GLU A 43 -0.28 6.72 10.41
N ILE A 44 0.13 6.47 11.65
CA ILE A 44 1.29 5.62 11.93
C ILE A 44 1.06 4.21 11.39
N GLN A 45 -0.12 3.67 11.62
CA GLN A 45 -0.43 2.32 11.17
C GLN A 45 -0.46 2.23 9.65
N LEU A 46 -1.05 3.22 8.99
CA LEU A 46 -1.10 3.22 7.52
C LEU A 46 0.29 3.37 6.92
N LEU A 47 1.13 4.23 7.49
CA LEU A 47 2.50 4.37 6.98
C LEU A 47 3.28 3.07 7.15
N SER A 48 3.04 2.35 8.24
CA SER A 48 3.67 1.05 8.43
C SER A 48 3.23 0.05 7.36
N VAL A 49 1.93 0.06 7.03
CA VAL A 49 1.41 -0.82 5.99
C VAL A 49 2.02 -0.46 4.63
N VAL A 50 2.06 0.83 4.30
CA VAL A 50 2.64 1.27 3.04
C VAL A 50 4.10 0.82 2.94
N ASP A 51 4.86 0.98 4.03
CA ASP A 51 6.25 0.58 4.05
C ASP A 51 6.40 -0.91 3.74
N GLU A 52 5.63 -1.74 4.41
CA GLU A 52 5.73 -3.18 4.21
C GLU A 52 5.36 -3.59 2.79
N LEU A 53 4.29 -3.01 2.25
CA LEU A 53 3.83 -3.39 0.92
C LEU A 53 4.78 -2.92 -0.17
N THR A 54 5.30 -1.70 -0.06
CA THR A 54 6.21 -1.19 -1.09
C THR A 54 7.57 -1.86 -1.01
N THR A 55 8.06 -2.10 0.20
CA THR A 55 9.33 -2.81 0.37
C THR A 55 9.24 -4.22 -0.20
N ASN A 56 8.14 -4.91 0.08
CA ASN A 56 7.95 -6.25 -0.47
C ASN A 56 7.92 -6.22 -1.99
N ALA A 57 7.25 -5.24 -2.59
CA ALA A 57 7.21 -5.15 -4.04
C ALA A 57 8.61 -4.94 -4.62
N VAL A 58 9.41 -4.07 -3.99
CA VAL A 58 10.77 -3.83 -4.47
C VAL A 58 11.62 -5.10 -4.35
N GLU A 59 11.52 -5.79 -3.23
CA GLU A 59 12.41 -6.91 -2.96
C GLU A 59 12.02 -8.19 -3.68
N HIS A 60 10.75 -8.40 -3.92
CA HIS A 60 10.29 -9.69 -4.41
C HIS A 60 9.75 -9.70 -5.82
N ALA A 61 9.31 -8.58 -6.35
CA ALA A 61 8.76 -8.55 -7.69
C ALA A 61 9.83 -8.42 -8.77
N TYR A 62 10.91 -7.71 -8.46
CA TYR A 62 11.92 -7.39 -9.43
C TYR A 62 13.31 -7.75 -8.93
N SER A 63 13.51 -9.00 -8.55
CA SER A 63 14.75 -9.40 -7.87
C SER A 63 16.01 -9.13 -8.68
N ASP A 64 15.92 -9.28 -10.00
CA ASP A 64 17.11 -9.12 -10.86
C ASP A 64 16.97 -8.03 -11.89
N SER A 65 15.91 -7.23 -11.84
CA SER A 65 15.69 -6.23 -12.86
C SER A 65 14.98 -5.04 -12.24
N GLN A 66 14.85 -3.99 -13.02
CA GLN A 66 14.12 -2.81 -12.58
C GLN A 66 12.71 -2.85 -13.12
N GLY A 67 11.79 -2.26 -12.39
CA GLY A 67 10.42 -2.14 -12.83
C GLY A 67 9.78 -0.98 -12.13
N GLU A 68 8.46 -0.89 -12.28
CA GLU A 68 7.68 0.16 -11.65
C GLU A 68 6.72 -0.44 -10.64
N ILE A 69 6.43 0.34 -9.61
CA ILE A 69 5.42 0.01 -8.63
C ILE A 69 4.41 1.12 -8.65
N GLU A 70 3.13 0.78 -8.68
CA GLU A 70 2.07 1.77 -8.64
C GLU A 70 1.43 1.74 -7.27
N VAL A 71 1.37 2.90 -6.63
CA VAL A 71 0.71 3.04 -5.33
C VAL A 71 -0.47 3.95 -5.54
N VAL A 72 -1.65 3.49 -5.15
CA VAL A 72 -2.88 4.29 -5.26
C VAL A 72 -3.46 4.46 -3.88
N LEU A 73 -3.81 5.70 -3.53
CA LEU A 73 -4.51 6.00 -2.30
C LEU A 73 -5.78 6.72 -2.63
N ASN A 74 -6.83 6.38 -1.91
CA ASN A 74 -8.10 7.06 -2.04
C ASN A 74 -8.74 7.15 -0.66
N TYR A 75 -9.35 8.28 -0.37
CA TYR A 75 -10.09 8.48 0.87
C TYR A 75 -11.55 8.66 0.53
N TYR A 76 -12.40 7.81 1.07
CA TYR A 76 -13.82 7.90 0.82
C TYR A 76 -14.57 7.25 1.95
N ASN A 77 -15.57 7.94 2.47
CA ASN A 77 -16.49 7.37 3.47
C ASN A 77 -15.73 6.87 4.70
N ASN A 78 -14.87 7.71 5.24
CA ASN A 78 -14.06 7.41 6.43
C ASN A 78 -13.22 6.15 6.28
N THR A 79 -12.82 5.86 5.05
CA THR A 79 -12.01 4.69 4.77
C THR A 79 -10.87 5.10 3.85
N ILE A 80 -9.67 4.61 4.15
CA ILE A 80 -8.55 4.74 3.24
C ILE A 80 -8.44 3.46 2.44
N PHE A 81 -8.42 3.61 1.12
CA PHE A 81 -8.21 2.52 0.19
C PHE A 81 -6.79 2.66 -0.35
N LEU A 82 -6.03 1.60 -0.24
CA LEU A 82 -4.64 1.59 -0.68
C LEU A 82 -4.43 0.38 -1.58
N THR A 83 -3.81 0.59 -2.74
CA THR A 83 -3.34 -0.54 -3.52
C THR A 83 -1.87 -0.34 -3.82
N VAL A 84 -1.14 -1.45 -3.83
CA VAL A 84 0.26 -1.47 -4.25
C VAL A 84 0.34 -2.55 -5.31
N GLU A 85 0.74 -2.17 -6.50
CA GLU A 85 0.75 -3.08 -7.63
C GLU A 85 2.15 -3.12 -8.25
N ASP A 86 2.64 -4.33 -8.54
CA ASP A 86 3.85 -4.49 -9.30
C ASP A 86 3.50 -5.17 -10.62
N PHE A 87 4.41 -5.11 -11.58
CA PHE A 87 4.20 -5.64 -12.91
C PHE A 87 5.31 -6.65 -13.25
N GLY A 88 5.98 -7.16 -12.24
CA GLY A 88 7.05 -8.12 -12.42
C GLY A 88 6.56 -9.53 -12.26
N ARG A 89 7.37 -10.39 -11.65
CA ARG A 89 6.95 -11.77 -11.43
C ARG A 89 5.98 -11.88 -10.26
N GLY A 90 5.87 -10.83 -9.47
CA GLY A 90 4.87 -10.79 -8.44
C GLY A 90 5.27 -11.49 -7.15
N PHE A 91 4.32 -11.49 -6.22
CA PHE A 91 4.54 -12.04 -4.90
C PHE A 91 4.26 -13.54 -4.91
N ASP A 92 5.11 -14.30 -4.21
CA ASP A 92 4.92 -15.73 -4.09
C ASP A 92 4.16 -16.01 -2.80
N GLU A 93 2.95 -16.49 -2.93
CA GLU A 93 2.11 -16.78 -1.75
C GLU A 93 2.71 -17.80 -0.82
N SER A 94 3.52 -18.71 -1.35
CA SER A 94 4.14 -19.71 -0.49
C SER A 94 5.15 -19.06 0.45
N LEU A 95 5.71 -17.93 0.07
CA LEU A 95 6.64 -17.21 0.95
C LEU A 95 5.88 -16.52 2.07
N ASP A 96 4.70 -16.01 1.78
CA ASP A 96 3.90 -15.38 2.80
C ASP A 96 3.45 -16.39 3.84
N SER A 97 3.15 -17.60 3.44
CA SER A 97 2.67 -18.59 4.36
C SER A 97 3.76 -19.12 5.29
N LYS A 98 4.99 -18.76 5.04
CA LYS A 98 6.05 -19.13 5.94
C LYS A 98 6.09 -18.15 7.06
N GLU A 99 5.14 -17.66 7.31
CA GLU A 99 4.97 -16.90 8.37
C GLU A 99 6.00 -16.08 8.74
N ASP A 100 6.62 -16.39 9.47
CA ASP A 100 7.55 -15.57 9.90
C ASP A 100 7.55 -14.41 9.23
N GLY A 101 6.74 -14.30 8.60
CA GLY A 101 6.61 -13.09 8.15
C GLY A 101 7.83 -12.47 7.74
N GLY A 102 8.63 -13.10 7.33
CA GLY A 102 9.77 -12.47 6.83
C GLY A 102 9.45 -11.34 5.91
N PHE A 103 8.22 -11.24 5.47
CA PHE A 103 7.80 -10.20 4.54
C PHE A 103 6.97 -9.12 5.20
N GLY A 104 6.72 -9.20 6.48
CA GLY A 104 5.95 -8.16 7.17
C GLY A 104 4.47 -8.15 6.89
N LEU A 105 3.99 -9.03 6.02
CA LEU A 105 2.58 -8.98 5.62
C LEU A 105 1.64 -9.37 6.74
N SER A 106 2.06 -10.23 7.64
CA SER A 106 1.19 -10.63 8.74
C SER A 106 0.90 -9.45 9.66
N ILE A 107 1.86 -8.54 9.82
CA ILE A 107 1.63 -7.35 10.61
C ILE A 107 0.70 -6.40 9.87
N ALA A 108 0.93 -6.21 8.57
CA ALA A 108 0.07 -5.35 7.78
C ALA A 108 -1.38 -5.84 7.81
N ARG A 109 -1.59 -7.14 7.72
CA ARG A 109 -2.93 -7.68 7.77
C ARG A 109 -3.65 -7.37 9.06
N LYS A 110 -2.91 -7.31 10.17
CA LYS A 110 -3.50 -7.03 11.48
C LYS A 110 -3.86 -5.57 11.66
N LEU A 111 -3.27 -4.69 10.88
CA LEU A 111 -3.48 -3.25 11.03
C LEU A 111 -4.62 -2.70 10.18
N VAL A 112 -5.19 -3.53 9.32
CA VAL A 112 -6.20 -3.06 8.37
C VAL A 112 -7.46 -3.89 8.48
N ASP A 113 -8.55 -3.38 7.89
CA ASP A 113 -9.83 -4.07 7.93
C ASP A 113 -10.03 -5.04 6.78
N VAL A 114 -9.43 -4.75 5.63
CA VAL A 114 -9.49 -5.64 4.47
C VAL A 114 -8.08 -5.75 3.89
N PHE A 115 -7.67 -6.96 3.57
CA PHE A 115 -6.36 -7.21 2.97
C PHE A 115 -6.54 -8.31 1.94
N GLU A 116 -6.28 -8.01 0.67
CA GLU A 116 -6.44 -8.97 -0.41
C GLU A 116 -5.22 -8.93 -1.31
N ILE A 117 -4.78 -10.11 -1.73
CA ILE A 117 -3.71 -10.25 -2.71
C ILE A 117 -4.32 -10.85 -3.96
N GLU A 118 -4.14 -10.18 -5.08
CA GLU A 118 -4.65 -10.64 -6.36
C GLU A 118 -3.48 -10.85 -7.30
N LYS A 119 -3.29 -12.07 -7.76
CA LYS A 119 -2.24 -12.35 -8.73
C LYS A 119 -2.78 -12.15 -10.13
N LYS A 120 -1.98 -11.50 -10.95
CA LYS A 120 -2.34 -11.25 -12.33
C LYS A 120 -1.42 -12.05 -13.22
N SER A 121 -1.70 -12.08 -14.52
CA SER A 121 -0.82 -12.76 -15.45
C SER A 121 0.60 -12.19 -15.38
N LYS A 122 0.73 -10.93 -15.05
CA LYS A 122 2.04 -10.32 -14.89
C LYS A 122 1.97 -9.37 -13.71
N GLY A 123 2.46 -9.81 -12.58
CA GLY A 123 2.52 -8.99 -11.39
C GLY A 123 1.47 -9.34 -10.36
N THR A 124 1.42 -8.51 -9.34
CA THR A 124 0.54 -8.72 -8.19
C THR A 124 -0.01 -7.38 -7.76
N ILE A 125 -1.26 -7.36 -7.32
CA ILE A 125 -1.81 -6.18 -6.71
C ILE A 125 -2.27 -6.56 -5.30
N ILE A 126 -1.89 -5.75 -4.32
CA ILE A 126 -2.34 -5.92 -2.94
C ILE A 126 -3.29 -4.78 -2.63
N LYS A 127 -4.49 -5.13 -2.19
CA LYS A 127 -5.55 -4.16 -1.91
C LYS A 127 -5.83 -4.13 -0.42
N VAL A 128 -5.87 -2.93 0.12
CA VAL A 128 -6.06 -2.73 1.55
C VAL A 128 -7.14 -1.69 1.78
N GLU A 129 -7.98 -1.92 2.78
CA GLU A 129 -8.94 -0.92 3.25
C GLU A 129 -8.77 -0.78 4.74
N LYS A 130 -8.77 0.45 5.20
CA LYS A 130 -8.70 0.72 6.62
C LYS A 130 -9.70 1.79 6.98
N LYS A 131 -10.63 1.46 7.86
CA LYS A 131 -11.55 2.43 8.43
C LYS A 131 -10.79 3.28 9.39
N ILE A 132 -10.98 4.59 9.31
CA ILE A 132 -10.19 5.51 10.10
C ILE A 132 -11.08 6.28 11.05
N LYS A 133 -10.46 6.77 12.12
CA LYS A 133 -11.11 7.63 13.09
C LYS A 133 -10.68 9.05 12.83
N GLU A 134 -11.59 9.99 13.08
CA GLU A 134 -11.24 11.36 12.92
C GLU A 134 -10.23 11.76 13.99
N ALA A 135 -9.34 12.66 13.65
CA ALA A 135 -8.42 13.23 14.62
C ALA A 135 -9.23 14.09 15.57
N VAL A 136 -8.88 14.03 16.84
CA VAL A 136 -9.59 14.77 17.88
C VAL A 136 -8.88 16.07 18.17
#